data_3e2ccd1a6dd12030caee05b64a641c7b
#
_entry.id   3e2ccd1a6dd12030caee05b64a641c7b
#
_cell.length_a   1.000
_cell.length_b   1.000
_cell.length_c   1.000
_cell.angle_alpha   90.00
_cell.angle_beta   90.00
_cell.angle_gamma   90.00
#
_symmetry.space_group_name_H-M   'P 1'
#
loop_
_entity.id
_entity.type
_entity.pdbx_description
1 polymer ?
#
loop_
_entity_poly.entity_id
_entity_poly.type
_entity_poly.pdbx_seq_one_letter_code
_entity_poly.pdbx_strand_id
1 'polypeptide(L)'
;MQENIQNAIQQAIENAPERKFVESFEMAITLKDVDLKNPVNRIQEEVRLPSGRGKEVRIAMFAGSEMASKARAAGISVIDPATIEDLGGNRQQARKMAKQYDFFLSEIPHMGTVGRFLGVVLGPRGKMPRPVPPTLDPAMIANGLQSTTIVRSRDKVTFHTAFGSREQGMDELTANAMAIWTRVTSKLSLIHI
;
A
#
# COMPACT_ATOMS: atom_id res chain seq x y z
N MET A 1 21.34 -9.28 12.20
CA MET A 1 20.39 -8.71 11.19
C MET A 1 19.92 -7.32 11.58
N GLN A 2 19.39 -7.14 12.79
CA GLN A 2 18.88 -5.83 13.26
C GLN A 2 19.99 -4.75 13.23
N GLU A 3 21.17 -5.04 13.75
CA GLU A 3 22.33 -4.15 13.70
C GLU A 3 22.74 -3.76 12.25
N ASN A 4 22.69 -4.72 11.33
CA ASN A 4 22.98 -4.44 9.93
C ASN A 4 21.97 -3.48 9.30
N ILE A 5 20.69 -3.60 9.67
CA ILE A 5 19.63 -2.69 9.23
C ILE A 5 19.85 -1.31 9.83
N GLN A 6 20.15 -1.20 11.12
CA GLN A 6 20.45 0.07 11.77
C GLN A 6 21.64 0.78 11.12
N ASN A 7 22.74 0.05 10.90
CA ASN A 7 23.91 0.60 10.23
C ASN A 7 23.60 1.07 8.80
N ALA A 8 22.79 0.31 8.05
CA ALA A 8 22.39 0.71 6.70
C ALA A 8 21.49 1.97 6.70
N ILE A 9 20.57 2.09 7.66
CA ILE A 9 19.74 3.29 7.82
C ILE A 9 20.61 4.49 8.20
N GLN A 10 21.54 4.32 9.14
CA GLN A 10 22.47 5.36 9.56
C GLN A 10 23.31 5.87 8.37
N GLN A 11 23.90 4.96 7.61
CA GLN A 11 24.67 5.31 6.42
C GLN A 11 23.82 6.02 5.36
N ALA A 12 22.57 5.59 5.19
CA ALA A 12 21.65 6.26 4.26
C ALA A 12 21.33 7.70 4.69
N ILE A 13 21.20 7.94 6.00
CA ILE A 13 20.97 9.28 6.57
C ILE A 13 22.20 10.17 6.37
N GLU A 14 23.39 9.65 6.67
CA GLU A 14 24.66 10.39 6.61
C GLU A 14 25.05 10.76 5.17
N ASN A 15 24.79 9.85 4.21
CA ASN A 15 25.12 10.08 2.81
C ASN A 15 24.03 10.83 2.03
N ALA A 16 22.87 11.07 2.62
CA ALA A 16 21.80 11.81 1.95
C ALA A 16 22.08 13.30 1.92
N PRO A 17 22.02 13.96 0.74
CA PRO A 17 22.13 15.40 0.66
C PRO A 17 20.95 16.07 1.38
N GLU A 18 21.19 17.26 1.90
CA GLU A 18 20.12 18.07 2.51
C GLU A 18 19.08 18.49 1.48
N ARG A 19 17.79 18.24 1.77
CA ARG A 19 16.68 18.53 0.87
C ARG A 19 15.58 19.32 1.58
N LYS A 20 14.80 20.06 0.80
CA LYS A 20 13.72 20.93 1.29
C LYS A 20 12.38 20.20 1.52
N PHE A 21 12.36 18.87 1.51
CA PHE A 21 11.17 18.05 1.73
C PHE A 21 11.49 16.87 2.63
N VAL A 22 10.49 16.31 3.27
CA VAL A 22 10.61 15.10 4.09
C VAL A 22 10.86 13.89 3.19
N GLU A 23 12.02 13.27 3.35
CA GLU A 23 12.43 12.10 2.58
C GLU A 23 11.74 10.84 3.10
N SER A 24 11.44 9.92 2.20
CA SER A 24 10.93 8.59 2.55
C SER A 24 12.05 7.57 2.46
N PHE A 25 12.06 6.62 3.39
CA PHE A 25 12.94 5.46 3.34
C PHE A 25 12.28 4.33 2.56
N GLU A 26 13.03 3.78 1.61
CA GLU A 26 12.62 2.61 0.84
C GLU A 26 13.64 1.49 1.01
N MET A 27 13.15 0.27 1.10
CA MET A 27 13.96 -0.94 1.11
C MET A 27 13.88 -1.60 -0.26
N ALA A 28 15.03 -1.87 -0.87
CA ALA A 28 15.16 -2.70 -2.06
C ALA A 28 15.43 -4.15 -1.64
N ILE A 29 14.62 -5.08 -2.13
CA ILE A 29 14.74 -6.51 -1.85
C ILE A 29 14.99 -7.24 -3.16
N THR A 30 16.07 -8.02 -3.22
CA THR A 30 16.39 -8.86 -4.37
C THR A 30 16.25 -10.33 -3.99
N LEU A 31 15.42 -11.06 -4.73
CA LEU A 31 15.23 -12.49 -4.57
C LEU A 31 16.28 -13.25 -5.39
N LYS A 32 16.78 -14.36 -4.84
CA LYS A 32 17.63 -15.30 -5.54
C LYS A 32 16.93 -16.65 -5.67
N ASP A 33 17.15 -17.32 -6.78
CA ASP A 33 16.72 -18.70 -7.03
C ASP A 33 15.18 -18.91 -6.90
N VAL A 34 14.40 -17.85 -7.22
CA VAL A 34 12.92 -17.91 -7.22
C VAL A 34 12.39 -17.74 -8.64
N ASP A 35 11.66 -18.73 -9.13
CA ASP A 35 10.95 -18.63 -10.41
C ASP A 35 9.67 -17.80 -10.27
N LEU A 36 9.73 -16.51 -10.63
CA LEU A 36 8.61 -15.58 -10.59
C LEU A 36 7.67 -15.67 -11.81
N LYS A 37 7.98 -16.52 -12.81
CA LYS A 37 7.05 -16.82 -13.89
C LYS A 37 5.82 -17.51 -13.34
N ASN A 38 6.02 -18.40 -12.36
CA ASN A 38 4.93 -19.01 -11.61
C ASN A 38 4.29 -17.95 -10.68
N PRO A 39 2.99 -17.61 -10.84
CA PRO A 39 2.31 -16.63 -10.01
C PRO A 39 2.30 -16.97 -8.50
N VAL A 40 2.36 -18.26 -8.15
CA VAL A 40 2.37 -18.74 -6.75
C VAL A 40 3.62 -18.28 -6.00
N ASN A 41 4.75 -18.15 -6.71
CA ASN A 41 6.02 -17.73 -6.14
C ASN A 41 6.14 -16.21 -6.00
N ARG A 42 5.16 -15.46 -6.48
CA ARG A 42 5.17 -14.00 -6.38
C ARG A 42 4.84 -13.55 -4.97
N ILE A 43 5.61 -12.61 -4.48
CA ILE A 43 5.34 -11.97 -3.20
C ILE A 43 4.28 -10.89 -3.43
N GLN A 44 3.18 -10.99 -2.72
CA GLN A 44 2.17 -9.94 -2.62
C GLN A 44 1.60 -9.99 -1.20
N GLU A 45 2.23 -9.21 -0.33
CA GLU A 45 1.93 -9.21 1.10
C GLU A 45 1.64 -7.79 1.58
N GLU A 46 0.73 -7.70 2.52
CA GLU A 46 0.45 -6.48 3.26
C GLU A 46 1.16 -6.59 4.61
N VAL A 47 1.98 -5.61 4.89
CA VAL A 47 2.76 -5.57 6.12
C VAL A 47 2.30 -4.41 6.96
N ARG A 48 1.86 -4.70 8.18
CA ARG A 48 1.58 -3.66 9.16
C ARG A 48 2.90 -3.22 9.79
N LEU A 49 3.19 -1.94 9.64
CA LEU A 49 4.39 -1.31 10.21
C LEU A 49 4.11 -0.91 11.65
N PRO A 50 4.91 -1.35 12.64
CA PRO A 50 4.68 -1.04 14.06
C PRO A 50 4.60 0.46 14.35
N SER A 51 5.46 1.25 13.72
CA SER A 51 5.54 2.72 13.90
C SER A 51 4.86 3.51 12.78
N GLY A 52 4.02 2.85 11.96
CA GLY A 52 3.38 3.49 10.81
C GLY A 52 4.36 3.84 9.69
N ARG A 53 3.86 4.49 8.63
CA ARG A 53 4.65 4.86 7.44
C ARG A 53 5.41 6.17 7.57
N GLY A 54 5.22 6.93 8.66
CA GLY A 54 5.76 8.29 8.80
C GLY A 54 5.20 9.30 7.78
N LYS A 55 4.15 8.91 7.05
CA LYS A 55 3.46 9.74 6.07
C LYS A 55 1.98 9.38 6.05
N GLU A 56 1.14 10.39 5.95
CA GLU A 56 -0.30 10.20 5.83
C GLU A 56 -0.66 9.37 4.60
N VAL A 57 -1.48 8.35 4.81
CA VAL A 57 -1.97 7.45 3.78
C VAL A 57 -3.30 7.99 3.24
N ARG A 58 -3.35 8.28 1.95
CA ARG A 58 -4.54 8.81 1.29
C ARG A 58 -5.44 7.67 0.87
N ILE A 59 -6.64 7.63 1.45
CA ILE A 59 -7.63 6.59 1.21
C ILE A 59 -8.83 7.20 0.49
N ALA A 60 -9.33 6.52 -0.54
CA ALA A 60 -10.58 6.87 -1.19
C ALA A 60 -11.57 5.71 -1.08
N MET A 61 -12.86 6.03 -1.00
CA MET A 61 -13.93 5.06 -0.91
C MET A 61 -15.00 5.31 -1.97
N PHE A 62 -15.37 4.28 -2.70
CA PHE A 62 -16.55 4.28 -3.56
C PHE A 62 -17.77 3.95 -2.68
N ALA A 63 -18.55 4.96 -2.36
CA ALA A 63 -19.67 4.83 -1.44
C ALA A 63 -20.83 5.75 -1.83
N GLY A 64 -22.04 5.23 -1.62
CA GLY A 64 -23.27 6.00 -1.76
C GLY A 64 -23.78 6.53 -0.42
N SER A 65 -24.68 7.46 -0.48
CA SER A 65 -25.52 8.02 0.61
C SER A 65 -24.97 7.95 2.05
N GLU A 66 -25.44 6.99 2.82
CA GLU A 66 -25.13 6.86 4.25
C GLU A 66 -23.66 6.52 4.51
N MET A 67 -23.13 5.54 3.78
CA MET A 67 -21.73 5.12 3.93
C MET A 67 -20.75 6.23 3.51
N ALA A 68 -21.13 7.03 2.51
CA ALA A 68 -20.38 8.22 2.12
C ALA A 68 -20.26 9.24 3.25
N SER A 69 -21.32 9.44 4.02
CA SER A 69 -21.30 10.33 5.19
C SER A 69 -20.37 9.81 6.29
N LYS A 70 -20.43 8.51 6.60
CA LYS A 70 -19.53 7.85 7.55
C LYS A 70 -18.07 7.94 7.11
N ALA A 71 -17.80 7.70 5.81
CA ALA A 71 -16.46 7.78 5.25
C ALA A 71 -15.88 9.20 5.33
N ARG A 72 -16.68 10.24 5.01
CA ARG A 72 -16.24 11.64 5.14
C ARG A 72 -15.95 12.03 6.59
N ALA A 73 -16.78 11.58 7.55
CA ALA A 73 -16.55 11.80 8.97
C ALA A 73 -15.24 11.16 9.45
N ALA A 74 -14.83 10.06 8.83
CA ALA A 74 -13.55 9.37 9.09
C ALA A 74 -12.35 9.97 8.32
N GLY A 75 -12.50 11.09 7.62
CA GLY A 75 -11.43 11.72 6.82
C GLY A 75 -11.11 10.98 5.51
N ILE A 76 -11.96 10.05 5.07
CA ILE A 76 -11.77 9.29 3.83
C ILE A 76 -12.36 10.08 2.66
N SER A 77 -11.63 10.22 1.57
CA SER A 77 -12.14 10.83 0.34
C SER A 77 -13.21 9.94 -0.29
N VAL A 78 -14.36 10.51 -0.58
CA VAL A 78 -15.48 9.77 -1.19
C VAL A 78 -15.53 10.01 -2.68
N ILE A 79 -15.67 8.92 -3.44
CA ILE A 79 -15.90 8.93 -4.89
C ILE A 79 -17.33 8.42 -5.11
N ASP A 80 -18.13 9.22 -5.83
CA ASP A 80 -19.50 8.85 -6.14
C ASP A 80 -19.53 7.64 -7.08
N PRO A 81 -20.25 6.56 -6.74
CA PRO A 81 -20.41 5.41 -7.60
C PRO A 81 -20.95 5.73 -9.00
N ALA A 82 -21.77 6.77 -9.15
CA ALA A 82 -22.28 7.21 -10.44
C ALA A 82 -21.16 7.65 -11.42
N THR A 83 -20.02 8.09 -10.90
CA THR A 83 -18.87 8.53 -11.72
C THR A 83 -17.94 7.40 -12.18
N ILE A 84 -18.16 6.16 -11.73
CA ILE A 84 -17.27 5.02 -12.02
C ILE A 84 -17.20 4.73 -13.52
N GLU A 85 -18.34 4.78 -14.21
CA GLU A 85 -18.41 4.50 -15.65
C GLU A 85 -17.66 5.56 -16.46
N ASP A 86 -17.86 6.84 -16.13
CA ASP A 86 -17.18 7.97 -16.77
C ASP A 86 -15.66 7.90 -16.55
N LEU A 87 -15.24 7.59 -15.31
CA LEU A 87 -13.82 7.36 -14.97
C LEU A 87 -13.23 6.19 -15.76
N GLY A 88 -14.01 5.12 -15.95
CA GLY A 88 -13.62 3.95 -16.74
C GLY A 88 -13.44 4.27 -18.22
N GLY A 89 -14.30 5.13 -18.78
CA GLY A 89 -14.21 5.66 -20.13
C GLY A 89 -12.99 6.56 -20.34
N ASN A 90 -12.57 7.29 -19.32
CA ASN A 90 -11.42 8.19 -19.36
C ASN A 90 -10.20 7.62 -18.61
N ARG A 91 -9.40 6.82 -19.32
CA ARG A 91 -8.20 6.17 -18.77
C ARG A 91 -7.19 7.15 -18.15
N GLN A 92 -7.12 8.38 -18.65
CA GLN A 92 -6.20 9.38 -18.13
C GLN A 92 -6.64 9.87 -16.74
N GLN A 93 -7.92 10.16 -16.57
CA GLN A 93 -8.50 10.53 -15.27
C GLN A 93 -8.41 9.38 -14.27
N ALA A 94 -8.74 8.14 -14.69
CA ALA A 94 -8.61 6.97 -13.84
C ALA A 94 -7.16 6.75 -13.35
N ARG A 95 -6.15 6.96 -14.23
CA ARG A 95 -4.73 6.88 -13.85
C ARG A 95 -4.32 8.00 -12.89
N LYS A 96 -4.83 9.22 -13.07
CA LYS A 96 -4.59 10.35 -12.17
C LYS A 96 -5.17 10.07 -10.79
N MET A 97 -6.42 9.62 -10.71
CA MET A 97 -7.06 9.17 -9.48
C MET A 97 -6.27 8.05 -8.80
N ALA A 98 -5.86 7.01 -9.53
CA ALA A 98 -5.08 5.90 -9.00
C ALA A 98 -3.70 6.31 -8.45
N LYS A 99 -3.12 7.42 -8.91
CA LYS A 99 -1.88 8.00 -8.36
C LYS A 99 -2.14 8.86 -7.12
N GLN A 100 -3.32 9.45 -7.03
CA GLN A 100 -3.68 10.37 -5.95
C GLN A 100 -3.88 9.64 -4.62
N TYR A 101 -4.43 8.43 -4.63
CA TYR A 101 -4.74 7.64 -3.44
C TYR A 101 -3.85 6.40 -3.32
N ASP A 102 -3.54 6.04 -2.08
CA ASP A 102 -2.72 4.87 -1.77
C ASP A 102 -3.57 3.60 -1.69
N PHE A 103 -4.76 3.70 -1.09
CA PHE A 103 -5.72 2.60 -0.97
C PHE A 103 -7.12 3.03 -1.42
N PHE A 104 -7.87 2.03 -1.86
CA PHE A 104 -9.27 2.19 -2.21
C PHE A 104 -10.13 1.24 -1.39
N LEU A 105 -11.28 1.74 -0.97
CA LEU A 105 -12.36 0.99 -0.35
C LEU A 105 -13.58 1.05 -1.26
N SER A 106 -14.48 0.10 -1.17
CA SER A 106 -15.76 0.16 -1.88
C SER A 106 -16.83 -0.57 -1.11
N GLU A 107 -18.03 -0.04 -1.12
CA GLU A 107 -19.21 -0.82 -0.74
C GLU A 107 -19.33 -2.07 -1.61
N ILE A 108 -19.80 -3.16 -1.02
CA ILE A 108 -19.95 -4.46 -1.71
C ILE A 108 -20.75 -4.36 -3.01
N PRO A 109 -21.90 -3.64 -3.07
CA PRO A 109 -22.69 -3.53 -4.30
C PRO A 109 -21.93 -2.89 -5.47
N HIS A 110 -20.99 -1.99 -5.20
CA HIS A 110 -20.24 -1.27 -6.23
C HIS A 110 -18.96 -2.00 -6.69
N MET A 111 -18.55 -3.08 -5.99
CA MET A 111 -17.32 -3.83 -6.31
C MET A 111 -17.30 -4.36 -7.75
N GLY A 112 -18.44 -4.88 -8.23
CA GLY A 112 -18.57 -5.40 -9.59
C GLY A 112 -18.36 -4.31 -10.65
N THR A 113 -18.96 -3.15 -10.44
CA THR A 113 -18.85 -1.98 -11.33
C THR A 113 -17.41 -1.45 -11.34
N VAL A 114 -16.80 -1.28 -10.16
CA VAL A 114 -15.39 -0.87 -10.07
C VAL A 114 -14.46 -1.89 -10.75
N GLY A 115 -14.69 -3.18 -10.54
CA GLY A 115 -13.91 -4.24 -11.20
C GLY A 115 -13.98 -4.16 -12.72
N ARG A 116 -15.18 -3.96 -13.27
CA ARG A 116 -15.44 -3.89 -14.72
C ARG A 116 -14.81 -2.65 -15.35
N PHE A 117 -15.01 -1.49 -14.81
CA PHE A 117 -14.61 -0.22 -15.43
C PHE A 117 -13.21 0.26 -15.02
N LEU A 118 -12.78 0.05 -13.77
CA LEU A 118 -11.51 0.54 -13.24
C LEU A 118 -10.47 -0.57 -13.02
N GLY A 119 -10.85 -1.84 -13.15
CA GLY A 119 -9.97 -2.99 -12.91
C GLY A 119 -8.70 -2.97 -13.75
N VAL A 120 -8.79 -2.55 -15.02
CA VAL A 120 -7.64 -2.41 -15.94
C VAL A 120 -6.62 -1.37 -15.44
N VAL A 121 -7.06 -0.38 -14.65
CA VAL A 121 -6.20 0.68 -14.12
C VAL A 121 -5.72 0.36 -12.72
N LEU A 122 -6.59 -0.13 -11.84
CA LEU A 122 -6.30 -0.39 -10.43
C LEU A 122 -5.61 -1.74 -10.21
N GLY A 123 -6.01 -2.78 -10.96
CA GLY A 123 -5.48 -4.15 -10.82
C GLY A 123 -3.96 -4.23 -11.00
N PRO A 124 -3.38 -3.76 -12.13
CA PRO A 124 -1.93 -3.79 -12.33
C PRO A 124 -1.15 -2.98 -11.28
N ARG A 125 -1.80 -2.00 -10.64
CA ARG A 125 -1.20 -1.19 -9.57
C ARG A 125 -1.30 -1.84 -8.19
N GLY A 126 -2.08 -2.92 -8.06
CA GLY A 126 -2.36 -3.56 -6.77
C GLY A 126 -3.24 -2.69 -5.87
N LYS A 127 -4.07 -1.83 -6.47
CA LYS A 127 -4.94 -0.89 -5.77
C LYS A 127 -6.42 -1.22 -5.97
N MET A 128 -6.75 -2.52 -6.16
CA MET A 128 -8.15 -2.94 -6.18
C MET A 128 -8.82 -2.58 -4.85
N PRO A 129 -10.06 -2.06 -4.87
CA PRO A 129 -10.75 -1.69 -3.66
C PRO A 129 -10.95 -2.89 -2.73
N ARG A 130 -10.93 -2.62 -1.43
CA ARG A 130 -11.34 -3.59 -0.42
C ARG A 130 -12.83 -3.44 -0.16
N PRO A 131 -13.55 -4.57 -0.08
CA PRO A 131 -14.98 -4.52 0.22
C PRO A 131 -15.21 -4.05 1.65
N VAL A 132 -16.15 -3.14 1.83
CA VAL A 132 -16.63 -2.67 3.13
C VAL A 132 -18.09 -3.12 3.27
N PRO A 133 -18.38 -4.03 4.20
CA PRO A 133 -19.75 -4.40 4.49
C PRO A 133 -20.47 -3.25 5.20
N PRO A 134 -21.80 -3.12 5.03
CA PRO A 134 -22.57 -2.02 5.60
C PRO A 134 -22.58 -1.99 7.14
N THR A 135 -22.26 -3.12 7.76
CA THR A 135 -22.17 -3.27 9.22
C THR A 135 -20.85 -2.77 9.81
N LEU A 136 -19.83 -2.57 8.98
CA LEU A 136 -18.50 -2.18 9.42
C LEU A 136 -18.27 -0.68 9.24
N ASP A 137 -17.66 -0.06 10.24
CA ASP A 137 -17.29 1.36 10.14
C ASP A 137 -16.06 1.52 9.25
N PRO A 138 -16.13 2.34 8.18
CA PRO A 138 -14.98 2.64 7.33
C PRO A 138 -13.77 3.17 8.09
N ALA A 139 -13.98 3.88 9.21
CA ALA A 139 -12.90 4.40 10.05
C ALA A 139 -12.00 3.29 10.61
N MET A 140 -12.56 2.16 11.01
CA MET A 140 -11.76 1.04 11.54
C MET A 140 -10.81 0.47 10.49
N ILE A 141 -11.30 0.32 9.24
CA ILE A 141 -10.49 -0.16 8.12
C ILE A 141 -9.41 0.87 7.78
N ALA A 142 -9.79 2.15 7.69
CA ALA A 142 -8.86 3.23 7.36
C ALA A 142 -7.71 3.32 8.38
N ASN A 143 -8.01 3.25 9.68
CA ASN A 143 -6.99 3.25 10.74
C ASN A 143 -6.00 2.08 10.59
N GLY A 144 -6.49 0.89 10.24
CA GLY A 144 -5.62 -0.25 9.95
C GLY A 144 -4.72 -0.01 8.74
N LEU A 145 -5.22 0.69 7.72
CA LEU A 145 -4.48 1.00 6.50
C LEU A 145 -3.42 2.09 6.68
N GLN A 146 -3.58 3.00 7.63
CA GLN A 146 -2.61 4.07 7.91
C GLN A 146 -1.21 3.53 8.23
N SER A 147 -1.15 2.38 8.89
CA SER A 147 0.11 1.71 9.24
C SER A 147 0.50 0.58 8.27
N THR A 148 -0.20 0.40 7.15
CA THR A 148 0.04 -0.73 6.24
C THR A 148 0.86 -0.30 5.03
N THR A 149 1.88 -1.11 4.67
CA THR A 149 2.59 -1.02 3.40
C THR A 149 2.37 -2.28 2.57
N ILE A 150 2.46 -2.14 1.24
CA ILE A 150 2.31 -3.27 0.31
C ILE A 150 3.67 -3.66 -0.21
N VAL A 151 4.04 -4.91 0.01
CA VAL A 151 5.25 -5.54 -0.51
C VAL A 151 4.88 -6.39 -1.71
N ARG A 152 5.42 -6.07 -2.90
CA ARG A 152 5.00 -6.73 -4.13
C ARG A 152 6.16 -6.91 -5.12
N SER A 153 6.49 -8.17 -5.43
CA SER A 153 7.54 -8.51 -6.41
C SER A 153 7.05 -8.42 -7.86
N ARG A 154 5.76 -8.67 -8.12
CA ARG A 154 5.22 -8.90 -9.48
C ARG A 154 6.00 -10.02 -10.17
N ASP A 155 6.59 -9.71 -11.33
CA ASP A 155 7.41 -10.57 -12.18
C ASP A 155 8.91 -10.25 -12.10
N LYS A 156 9.31 -9.35 -11.18
CA LYS A 156 10.69 -8.89 -11.03
C LYS A 156 11.33 -9.45 -9.78
N VAL A 157 12.56 -9.87 -9.91
CA VAL A 157 13.38 -10.37 -8.78
C VAL A 157 13.72 -9.27 -7.77
N THR A 158 13.85 -8.03 -8.24
CA THR A 158 14.08 -6.86 -7.36
C THR A 158 12.83 -6.00 -7.29
N PHE A 159 12.42 -5.66 -6.08
CA PHE A 159 11.29 -4.77 -5.81
C PHE A 159 11.59 -3.85 -4.64
N HIS A 160 10.85 -2.75 -4.57
CA HIS A 160 11.01 -1.70 -3.57
C HIS A 160 9.75 -1.57 -2.74
N THR A 161 9.93 -1.23 -1.46
CA THR A 161 8.82 -0.92 -0.56
C THR A 161 9.23 0.19 0.41
N ALA A 162 8.33 1.17 0.60
CA ALA A 162 8.54 2.22 1.57
C ALA A 162 8.26 1.70 2.98
N PHE A 163 9.14 2.04 3.94
CA PHE A 163 9.02 1.61 5.32
C PHE A 163 9.03 2.73 6.36
N GLY A 164 9.28 3.97 5.95
CA GLY A 164 9.27 5.09 6.87
C GLY A 164 9.60 6.44 6.23
N SER A 165 9.73 7.45 7.05
CA SER A 165 10.15 8.80 6.68
C SER A 165 11.28 9.30 7.59
N ARG A 166 11.98 10.36 7.16
CA ARG A 166 13.11 10.94 7.89
C ARG A 166 12.70 11.59 9.23
N GLU A 167 11.43 11.82 9.45
CA GLU A 167 10.90 12.34 10.71
C GLU A 167 10.82 11.27 11.80
N GLN A 168 10.92 9.99 11.45
CA GLN A 168 10.88 8.89 12.41
C GLN A 168 12.23 8.61 13.02
N GLY A 169 12.24 8.15 14.27
CA GLY A 169 13.44 7.75 14.98
C GLY A 169 14.08 6.46 14.43
N MET A 170 15.36 6.26 14.74
CA MET A 170 16.13 5.08 14.30
C MET A 170 15.46 3.77 14.73
N ASP A 171 14.96 3.69 15.96
CA ASP A 171 14.31 2.47 16.47
C ASP A 171 12.99 2.18 15.75
N GLU A 172 12.21 3.22 15.43
CA GLU A 172 10.98 3.11 14.66
C GLU A 172 11.23 2.62 13.23
N LEU A 173 12.21 3.20 12.55
CA LEU A 173 12.63 2.78 11.21
C LEU A 173 13.14 1.35 11.20
N THR A 174 13.94 0.98 12.20
CA THR A 174 14.47 -0.38 12.36
C THR A 174 13.34 -1.39 12.59
N ALA A 175 12.38 -1.07 13.47
CA ALA A 175 11.22 -1.93 13.73
C ALA A 175 10.37 -2.13 12.46
N ASN A 176 10.14 -1.08 11.70
CA ASN A 176 9.40 -1.14 10.44
C ASN A 176 10.14 -1.99 9.38
N ALA A 177 11.44 -1.80 9.22
CA ALA A 177 12.25 -2.57 8.28
C ALA A 177 12.30 -4.06 8.67
N MET A 178 12.42 -4.37 9.97
CA MET A 178 12.38 -5.74 10.49
C MET A 178 11.02 -6.41 10.26
N ALA A 179 9.92 -5.69 10.40
CA ALA A 179 8.59 -6.22 10.13
C ALA A 179 8.44 -6.66 8.66
N ILE A 180 8.93 -5.84 7.72
CA ILE A 180 8.96 -6.20 6.29
C ILE A 180 9.86 -7.41 6.05
N TRP A 181 11.07 -7.40 6.59
CA TRP A 181 12.02 -8.50 6.44
C TRP A 181 11.44 -9.83 6.92
N THR A 182 10.90 -9.84 8.13
CA THR A 182 10.29 -11.04 8.73
C THR A 182 9.13 -11.56 7.86
N ARG A 183 8.28 -10.67 7.34
CA ARG A 183 7.15 -11.08 6.50
C ARG A 183 7.61 -11.68 5.17
N VAL A 184 8.59 -11.06 4.52
CA VAL A 184 9.14 -11.55 3.25
C VAL A 184 9.85 -12.89 3.42
N THR A 185 10.68 -13.03 4.45
CA THR A 185 11.39 -14.30 4.72
C THR A 185 10.45 -15.44 5.08
N SER A 186 9.41 -15.18 5.87
CA SER A 186 8.36 -16.17 6.17
C SER A 186 7.64 -16.63 4.89
N LYS A 187 7.36 -15.72 3.97
CA LYS A 187 6.73 -16.08 2.70
C LYS A 187 7.66 -16.90 1.81
N LEU A 188 8.94 -16.57 1.77
CA LEU A 188 9.94 -17.31 1.00
C LEU A 188 10.14 -18.73 1.54
N SER A 189 10.15 -18.92 2.85
CA SER A 189 10.25 -20.26 3.45
C SER A 189 9.07 -21.16 3.06
N LEU A 190 7.87 -20.58 2.87
CA LEU A 190 6.69 -21.33 2.40
C LEU A 190 6.76 -21.67 0.89
N ILE A 191 7.50 -20.93 0.10
CA ILE A 191 7.70 -21.18 -1.34
C ILE A 191 8.70 -22.32 -1.57
N HIS A 192 9.67 -22.48 -0.67
CA HIS A 192 10.73 -23.47 -0.77
C HIS A 192 10.43 -24.82 -0.06
N ILE A 193 9.27 -24.95 0.56
CA ILE A 193 8.76 -26.23 1.07
C ILE A 193 8.00 -26.94 -0.04
#